data_805a442d20d1540992b2e474f1d2bb17
#
_entry.id   805a442d20d1540992b2e474f1d2bb17
#
_cell.length_a   1.000
_cell.length_b   1.000
_cell.length_c   1.000
_cell.angle_alpha   90.00
_cell.angle_beta   90.00
_cell.angle_gamma   90.00
#
_symmetry.space_group_name_H-M   'P 1'
#
loop_
_entity.id
_entity.type
_entity.pdbx_description
1 polymer ?
#
loop_
_entity_poly.entity_id
_entity_poly.type
_entity_poly.pdbx_seq_one_letter_code
_entity_poly.pdbx_strand_id
1 'polypeptide(L)'
;MTWLESLVNRALHDPYLNELTRKLERKYAYNFLYREDSIDLCEKEYDDVLRFADILSRSSGAEGRNKAYKIISLLYDSYKDDKQFQYYANSILTKLGNFASLSLAVKNTEAVDTLEIALEKEVKMTYQKVPFNDLVFTDPQYQLFEALKDSNHFSFSGPTSFGKSFIMDAFIQYIITERHGIDNIVVLVPTRALINQVT
;
A
#
# COMPACT_ATOMS: atom_id res chain seq x y z
N MET A 1 -20.98 -13.93 4.37
CA MET A 1 -19.69 -14.01 3.63
C MET A 1 -20.02 -13.89 2.15
N THR A 2 -19.54 -12.88 1.49
CA THR A 2 -19.75 -12.68 0.05
C THR A 2 -18.94 -13.73 -0.74
N TRP A 3 -19.28 -13.94 -2.01
CA TRP A 3 -18.50 -14.80 -2.90
C TRP A 3 -17.02 -14.35 -2.95
N LEU A 4 -16.79 -13.04 -3.02
CA LEU A 4 -15.46 -12.45 -3.06
C LEU A 4 -14.65 -12.73 -1.76
N GLU A 5 -15.27 -12.56 -0.60
CA GLU A 5 -14.63 -12.87 0.69
C GLU A 5 -14.25 -14.36 0.79
N SER A 6 -15.10 -15.26 0.29
CA SER A 6 -14.80 -16.69 0.25
C SER A 6 -13.60 -16.97 -0.67
N LEU A 7 -13.53 -16.33 -1.84
CA LEU A 7 -12.41 -16.48 -2.78
C LEU A 7 -11.10 -15.97 -2.17
N VAL A 8 -11.11 -14.77 -1.58
CA VAL A 8 -9.97 -14.18 -0.90
C VAL A 8 -9.47 -15.07 0.23
N ASN A 9 -10.38 -15.57 1.06
CA ASN A 9 -10.02 -16.45 2.19
C ASN A 9 -9.38 -17.76 1.71
N ARG A 10 -9.91 -18.36 0.64
CA ARG A 10 -9.32 -19.55 0.02
C ARG A 10 -7.92 -19.26 -0.54
N ALA A 11 -7.77 -18.16 -1.26
CA ALA A 11 -6.48 -17.75 -1.82
C ALA A 11 -5.44 -17.48 -0.71
N LEU A 12 -5.84 -16.83 0.39
CA LEU A 12 -4.95 -16.50 1.49
C LEU A 12 -4.37 -17.73 2.19
N HIS A 13 -5.16 -18.80 2.29
CA HIS A 13 -4.78 -20.06 2.95
C HIS A 13 -4.30 -21.15 1.97
N ASP A 14 -4.14 -20.82 0.68
CA ASP A 14 -3.69 -21.79 -0.32
C ASP A 14 -2.23 -22.20 -0.05
N PRO A 15 -1.95 -23.51 0.10
CA PRO A 15 -0.57 -24.00 0.29
C PRO A 15 0.35 -23.65 -0.86
N TYR A 16 -0.16 -23.64 -2.09
CA TYR A 16 0.62 -23.31 -3.29
C TYR A 16 1.04 -21.83 -3.29
N LEU A 17 0.15 -20.91 -2.88
CA LEU A 17 0.53 -19.51 -2.71
C LEU A 17 1.64 -19.35 -1.65
N ASN A 18 1.59 -20.12 -0.56
CA ASN A 18 2.64 -20.07 0.46
C ASN A 18 3.98 -20.58 -0.08
N GLU A 19 3.97 -21.61 -0.91
CA GLU A 19 5.16 -22.11 -1.60
C GLU A 19 5.75 -21.07 -2.56
N LEU A 20 4.91 -20.48 -3.43
CA LEU A 20 5.30 -19.40 -4.34
C LEU A 20 5.88 -18.18 -3.59
N THR A 21 5.23 -17.77 -2.50
CA THR A 21 5.70 -16.64 -1.69
C THR A 21 7.08 -16.93 -1.10
N ARG A 22 7.31 -18.13 -0.56
CA ARG A 22 8.63 -18.55 -0.04
C ARG A 22 9.69 -18.59 -1.15
N LYS A 23 9.32 -19.02 -2.35
CA LYS A 23 10.23 -19.04 -3.50
C LYS A 23 10.64 -17.61 -3.88
N LEU A 24 9.70 -16.66 -3.91
CA LEU A 24 9.96 -15.24 -4.13
C LEU A 24 10.86 -14.64 -3.06
N GLU A 25 10.59 -14.91 -1.78
CA GLU A 25 11.42 -14.44 -0.67
C GLU A 25 12.86 -14.94 -0.79
N ARG A 26 13.03 -16.22 -1.15
CA ARG A 26 14.36 -16.79 -1.39
C ARG A 26 15.06 -16.14 -2.57
N LYS A 27 14.34 -15.93 -3.70
CA LYS A 27 14.87 -15.22 -4.87
C LYS A 27 15.35 -13.82 -4.47
N TYR A 28 14.50 -13.06 -3.81
CA TYR A 28 14.82 -11.70 -3.37
C TYR A 28 16.06 -11.67 -2.43
N ALA A 29 16.08 -12.54 -1.42
CA ALA A 29 17.20 -12.63 -0.49
C ALA A 29 18.50 -13.04 -1.21
N TYR A 30 18.43 -13.96 -2.16
CA TYR A 30 19.58 -14.41 -2.92
C TYR A 30 20.14 -13.31 -3.81
N ASN A 31 19.27 -12.61 -4.55
CA ASN A 31 19.64 -11.47 -5.38
C ASN A 31 20.26 -10.33 -4.56
N PHE A 32 19.70 -10.07 -3.37
CA PHE A 32 20.22 -9.04 -2.47
C PHE A 32 21.62 -9.38 -1.93
N LEU A 33 21.85 -10.64 -1.54
CA LEU A 33 23.09 -11.08 -0.92
C LEU A 33 24.20 -11.38 -1.94
N TYR A 34 23.87 -12.05 -3.03
CA TYR A 34 24.85 -12.60 -3.98
C TYR A 34 24.84 -11.91 -5.34
N ARG A 35 23.85 -11.07 -5.65
CA ARG A 35 23.64 -10.42 -6.94
C ARG A 35 23.55 -11.40 -8.12
N GLU A 36 23.09 -12.60 -7.88
CA GLU A 36 22.89 -13.65 -8.87
C GLU A 36 21.41 -14.02 -9.00
N ASP A 37 20.91 -14.09 -10.24
CA ASP A 37 19.55 -14.56 -10.54
C ASP A 37 19.53 -16.08 -10.64
N SER A 38 19.62 -16.77 -9.50
CA SER A 38 19.72 -18.24 -9.47
C SER A 38 18.38 -18.98 -9.30
N ILE A 39 17.33 -18.28 -8.91
CA ILE A 39 16.00 -18.86 -8.66
C ILE A 39 14.97 -18.15 -9.51
N ASP A 40 14.58 -18.74 -10.65
CA ASP A 40 13.53 -18.18 -11.50
C ASP A 40 12.18 -18.84 -11.26
N LEU A 41 11.12 -18.05 -11.40
CA LEU A 41 9.77 -18.54 -11.56
C LEU A 41 9.61 -19.08 -12.98
N CYS A 42 8.98 -20.24 -13.15
CA CYS A 42 8.50 -20.59 -14.49
C CYS A 42 7.30 -19.70 -14.86
N GLU A 43 6.99 -19.59 -16.14
CA GLU A 43 5.92 -18.73 -16.66
C GLU A 43 4.58 -18.96 -15.92
N LYS A 44 4.22 -20.21 -15.68
CA LYS A 44 3.01 -20.56 -14.93
C LYS A 44 3.04 -20.03 -13.49
N GLU A 45 4.15 -20.18 -12.78
CA GLU A 45 4.29 -19.70 -11.40
C GLU A 45 4.20 -18.17 -11.34
N TYR A 46 4.76 -17.49 -12.33
CA TYR A 46 4.69 -16.05 -12.46
C TYR A 46 3.25 -15.59 -12.69
N ASP A 47 2.53 -16.18 -13.62
CA ASP A 47 1.12 -15.90 -13.86
C ASP A 47 0.26 -16.15 -12.63
N ASP A 48 0.45 -17.28 -11.98
CA ASP A 48 -0.34 -17.68 -10.83
C ASP A 48 -0.12 -16.73 -9.64
N VAL A 49 1.13 -16.32 -9.38
CA VAL A 49 1.42 -15.41 -8.26
C VAL A 49 0.84 -14.01 -8.51
N LEU A 50 0.81 -13.51 -9.75
CA LEU A 50 0.17 -12.24 -10.09
C LEU A 50 -1.35 -12.31 -9.92
N ARG A 51 -2.00 -13.41 -10.33
CA ARG A 51 -3.43 -13.64 -10.12
C ARG A 51 -3.79 -13.73 -8.63
N PHE A 52 -2.98 -14.43 -7.84
CA PHE A 52 -3.15 -14.46 -6.38
C PHE A 52 -3.06 -13.06 -5.78
N ALA A 53 -2.07 -12.27 -6.19
CA ALA A 53 -1.91 -10.90 -5.70
C ALA A 53 -3.12 -10.02 -6.07
N ASP A 54 -3.68 -10.15 -7.28
CA ASP A 54 -4.89 -9.42 -7.67
C ASP A 54 -6.11 -9.82 -6.83
N ILE A 55 -6.32 -11.12 -6.59
CA ILE A 55 -7.40 -11.60 -5.71
C ILE A 55 -7.24 -11.04 -4.30
N LEU A 56 -6.03 -11.14 -3.73
CA LEU A 56 -5.74 -10.69 -2.38
C LEU A 56 -5.82 -9.17 -2.20
N SER A 57 -5.56 -8.38 -3.24
CA SER A 57 -5.70 -6.92 -3.22
C SER A 57 -7.15 -6.46 -2.97
N ARG A 58 -8.12 -7.32 -3.28
CA ARG A 58 -9.56 -7.09 -3.08
C ARG A 58 -10.03 -7.46 -1.66
N SER A 59 -9.11 -7.88 -0.78
CA SER A 59 -9.42 -8.22 0.60
C SER A 59 -9.88 -6.98 1.38
N SER A 60 -10.91 -7.14 2.20
CA SER A 60 -11.27 -6.16 3.23
C SER A 60 -10.31 -6.21 4.44
N GLY A 61 -9.63 -7.35 4.66
CA GLY A 61 -8.70 -7.57 5.76
C GLY A 61 -7.27 -7.16 5.42
N ALA A 62 -6.55 -6.65 6.44
CA ALA A 62 -5.17 -6.21 6.29
C ALA A 62 -4.20 -7.33 5.85
N GLU A 63 -4.43 -8.57 6.28
CA GLU A 63 -3.53 -9.69 5.97
C GLU A 63 -3.45 -9.97 4.46
N GLY A 64 -4.60 -10.07 3.78
CA GLY A 64 -4.65 -10.27 2.34
C GLY A 64 -4.02 -9.11 1.58
N ARG A 65 -4.35 -7.88 1.95
CA ARG A 65 -3.80 -6.66 1.35
C ARG A 65 -2.28 -6.56 1.51
N ASN A 66 -1.77 -6.84 2.70
CA ASN A 66 -0.33 -6.85 2.97
C ASN A 66 0.40 -7.94 2.18
N LYS A 67 -0.21 -9.12 2.03
CA LYS A 67 0.36 -10.21 1.24
C LYS A 67 0.40 -9.87 -0.25
N ALA A 68 -0.65 -9.23 -0.78
CA ALA A 68 -0.68 -8.71 -2.15
C ALA A 68 0.44 -7.69 -2.39
N TYR A 69 0.58 -6.70 -1.52
CA TYR A 69 1.64 -5.71 -1.58
C TYR A 69 3.03 -6.34 -1.52
N LYS A 70 3.24 -7.29 -0.60
CA LYS A 70 4.51 -8.03 -0.46
C LYS A 70 4.89 -8.75 -1.74
N ILE A 71 3.95 -9.43 -2.41
CA ILE A 71 4.20 -10.13 -3.67
C ILE A 71 4.68 -9.14 -4.74
N ILE A 72 3.99 -8.02 -4.94
CA ILE A 72 4.38 -7.00 -5.91
C ILE A 72 5.77 -6.44 -5.60
N SER A 73 6.06 -6.17 -4.32
CA SER A 73 7.37 -5.67 -3.89
C SER A 73 8.51 -6.66 -4.17
N LEU A 74 8.27 -7.96 -3.97
CA LEU A 74 9.26 -9.01 -4.22
C LEU A 74 9.51 -9.25 -5.72
N LEU A 75 8.52 -9.00 -6.57
CA LEU A 75 8.63 -9.14 -8.03
C LEU A 75 9.27 -7.91 -8.68
N TYR A 76 9.21 -6.75 -8.05
CA TYR A 76 9.56 -5.46 -8.65
C TYR A 76 10.93 -5.45 -9.32
N ASP A 77 11.98 -5.80 -8.60
CA ASP A 77 13.37 -5.70 -9.10
C ASP A 77 13.60 -6.56 -10.35
N SER A 78 12.98 -7.76 -10.40
CA SER A 78 13.16 -8.71 -11.49
C SER A 78 12.24 -8.44 -12.70
N TYR A 79 11.06 -7.82 -12.48
CA TYR A 79 10.00 -7.73 -13.51
C TYR A 79 9.49 -6.31 -13.77
N LYS A 80 10.13 -5.26 -13.22
CA LYS A 80 9.67 -3.85 -13.34
C LYS A 80 9.49 -3.37 -14.80
N ASP A 81 10.23 -3.93 -15.74
CA ASP A 81 10.16 -3.56 -17.15
C ASP A 81 9.25 -4.49 -17.97
N ASP A 82 8.67 -5.53 -17.34
CA ASP A 82 7.71 -6.44 -17.96
C ASP A 82 6.31 -5.82 -17.99
N LYS A 83 5.65 -5.88 -19.16
CA LYS A 83 4.33 -5.27 -19.39
C LYS A 83 3.22 -5.91 -18.56
N GLN A 84 3.28 -7.22 -18.37
CA GLN A 84 2.30 -7.94 -17.57
C GLN A 84 2.42 -7.56 -16.11
N PHE A 85 3.66 -7.50 -15.59
CA PHE A 85 3.91 -7.00 -14.24
C PHE A 85 3.37 -5.58 -14.04
N GLN A 86 3.68 -4.66 -14.96
CA GLN A 86 3.22 -3.28 -14.87
C GLN A 86 1.69 -3.17 -14.83
N TYR A 87 0.99 -3.98 -15.66
CA TYR A 87 -0.48 -4.03 -15.64
C TYR A 87 -1.03 -4.50 -14.29
N TYR A 88 -0.51 -5.62 -13.75
CA TYR A 88 -0.95 -6.14 -12.47
C TYR A 88 -0.55 -5.23 -11.30
N ALA A 89 0.66 -4.67 -11.31
CA ALA A 89 1.11 -3.73 -10.29
C ALA A 89 0.22 -2.48 -10.25
N ASN A 90 -0.13 -1.93 -11.40
CA ASN A 90 -1.05 -0.80 -11.51
C ASN A 90 -2.43 -1.13 -10.91
N SER A 91 -3.03 -2.25 -11.31
CA SER A 91 -4.32 -2.70 -10.77
C SER A 91 -4.27 -2.91 -9.26
N ILE A 92 -3.28 -3.66 -8.78
CA ILE A 92 -3.15 -4.05 -7.39
C ILE A 92 -2.86 -2.84 -6.50
N LEU A 93 -1.91 -1.98 -6.87
CA LEU A 93 -1.54 -0.81 -6.09
C LEU A 93 -2.66 0.24 -6.05
N THR A 94 -3.43 0.39 -7.13
CA THR A 94 -4.64 1.22 -7.16
C THR A 94 -5.69 0.69 -6.17
N LYS A 95 -5.99 -0.62 -6.18
CA LYS A 95 -6.92 -1.24 -5.24
C LYS A 95 -6.46 -1.12 -3.78
N LEU A 96 -5.15 -1.17 -3.55
CA LEU A 96 -4.56 -0.94 -2.23
C LEU A 96 -4.52 0.54 -1.82
N GLY A 97 -4.77 1.47 -2.74
CA GLY A 97 -4.61 2.91 -2.51
C GLY A 97 -3.16 3.33 -2.28
N ASN A 98 -2.18 2.53 -2.75
CA ASN A 98 -0.76 2.84 -2.54
C ASN A 98 -0.17 3.57 -3.75
N PHE A 99 -0.53 4.84 -3.89
CA PHE A 99 -0.12 5.68 -5.03
C PHE A 99 1.36 6.05 -5.02
N ALA A 100 2.00 6.11 -3.84
CA ALA A 100 3.44 6.31 -3.75
C ALA A 100 4.21 5.16 -4.39
N SER A 101 3.84 3.91 -4.09
CA SER A 101 4.43 2.73 -4.74
C SER A 101 4.03 2.62 -6.21
N LEU A 102 2.82 3.04 -6.56
CA LEU A 102 2.34 3.05 -7.94
C LEU A 102 3.21 3.95 -8.84
N SER A 103 3.53 5.16 -8.39
CA SER A 103 4.38 6.09 -9.13
C SER A 103 5.80 5.58 -9.37
N LEU A 104 6.28 4.70 -8.49
CA LEU A 104 7.58 4.04 -8.64
C LEU A 104 7.52 2.81 -9.55
N ALA A 105 6.46 2.02 -9.44
CA ALA A 105 6.31 0.74 -10.15
C ALA A 105 5.92 0.91 -11.62
N VAL A 106 5.16 1.94 -11.95
CA VAL A 106 4.63 2.18 -13.29
C VAL A 106 5.27 3.46 -13.86
N LYS A 107 6.41 3.29 -14.54
CA LYS A 107 7.17 4.42 -15.11
C LYS A 107 6.53 5.04 -16.36
N ASN A 108 5.68 4.32 -17.06
CA ASN A 108 4.99 4.78 -18.28
C ASN A 108 3.49 4.57 -18.14
N THR A 109 2.75 5.66 -18.17
CA THR A 109 1.29 5.74 -18.18
C THR A 109 0.63 5.18 -19.45
N GLU A 110 1.38 4.54 -20.33
CA GLU A 110 0.85 3.81 -21.50
C GLU A 110 0.35 2.39 -21.17
N ALA A 111 0.46 1.95 -19.91
CA ALA A 111 -0.29 0.78 -19.45
C ALA A 111 -1.77 1.13 -19.61
N VAL A 112 -2.45 0.44 -20.52
CA VAL A 112 -3.89 0.64 -20.81
C VAL A 112 -4.64 0.36 -19.51
N ASP A 113 -4.98 1.41 -18.77
CA ASP A 113 -5.86 1.31 -17.61
C ASP A 113 -7.22 0.79 -18.13
N THR A 114 -7.75 -0.25 -17.52
CA THR A 114 -9.16 -0.55 -17.74
C THR A 114 -9.98 0.61 -17.19
N LEU A 115 -11.18 0.83 -17.73
CA LEU A 115 -12.07 1.88 -17.24
C LEU A 115 -12.31 1.78 -15.73
N GLU A 116 -12.43 0.55 -15.21
CA GLU A 116 -12.59 0.28 -13.77
C GLU A 116 -11.40 0.81 -12.96
N ILE A 117 -10.17 0.48 -13.38
CA ILE A 117 -8.95 0.93 -12.69
C ILE A 117 -8.81 2.45 -12.77
N ALA A 118 -9.06 3.04 -13.94
CA ALA A 118 -8.98 4.49 -14.13
C ALA A 118 -9.99 5.23 -13.23
N LEU A 119 -11.23 4.76 -13.15
CA LEU A 119 -12.26 5.34 -12.28
C LEU A 119 -11.91 5.18 -10.79
N GLU A 120 -11.48 3.99 -10.37
CA GLU A 120 -11.09 3.75 -8.96
C GLU A 120 -9.91 4.66 -8.56
N LYS A 121 -8.92 4.80 -9.44
CA LYS A 121 -7.77 5.67 -9.24
C LYS A 121 -8.19 7.12 -9.07
N GLU A 122 -9.02 7.64 -9.98
CA GLU A 122 -9.49 9.03 -9.94
C GLU A 122 -10.31 9.31 -8.67
N VAL A 123 -11.24 8.42 -8.32
CA VAL A 123 -12.03 8.52 -7.10
C VAL A 123 -11.13 8.55 -5.87
N LYS A 124 -10.19 7.61 -5.73
CA LYS A 124 -9.29 7.58 -4.57
C LYS A 124 -8.37 8.80 -4.53
N MET A 125 -7.80 9.22 -5.65
CA MET A 125 -6.96 10.41 -5.70
C MET A 125 -7.71 11.69 -5.31
N THR A 126 -9.01 11.75 -5.59
CA THR A 126 -9.85 12.88 -5.20
C THR A 126 -10.20 12.85 -3.70
N TYR A 127 -10.70 11.71 -3.21
CA TYR A 127 -11.20 11.62 -1.84
C TYR A 127 -10.12 11.42 -0.79
N GLN A 128 -9.02 10.77 -1.14
CA GLN A 128 -7.91 10.48 -0.22
C GLN A 128 -6.77 11.50 -0.31
N LYS A 129 -7.00 12.62 -1.00
CA LYS A 129 -6.00 13.70 -1.08
C LYS A 129 -5.68 14.22 0.32
N VAL A 130 -4.39 14.37 0.60
CA VAL A 130 -3.92 14.96 1.86
C VAL A 130 -4.28 16.45 1.86
N PRO A 131 -4.88 16.96 2.94
CA PRO A 131 -5.15 18.40 3.06
C PRO A 131 -3.87 19.21 2.86
N PHE A 132 -3.95 20.28 2.05
CA PHE A 132 -2.85 21.24 1.80
C PHE A 132 -1.60 20.66 1.12
N ASN A 133 -1.70 19.48 0.54
CA ASN A 133 -0.59 18.78 -0.08
C ASN A 133 -1.10 18.03 -1.34
N ASP A 134 -0.21 17.76 -2.30
CA ASP A 134 -0.54 16.98 -3.50
C ASP A 134 -0.36 15.47 -3.31
N LEU A 135 -0.07 15.04 -2.08
CA LEU A 135 0.02 13.63 -1.74
C LEU A 135 -1.37 13.01 -1.55
N VAL A 136 -1.42 11.70 -1.64
CA VAL A 136 -2.64 10.91 -1.45
C VAL A 136 -2.39 9.89 -0.35
N PHE A 137 -3.31 9.81 0.62
CA PHE A 137 -3.27 8.80 1.66
C PHE A 137 -3.44 7.40 1.07
N THR A 138 -2.77 6.42 1.66
CA THR A 138 -3.15 5.02 1.45
C THR A 138 -4.50 4.75 2.11
N ASP A 139 -5.22 3.70 1.67
CA ASP A 139 -6.53 3.37 2.27
C ASP A 139 -6.50 3.31 3.81
N PRO A 140 -5.52 2.63 4.48
CA PRO A 140 -5.47 2.61 5.93
C PRO A 140 -5.14 3.96 6.57
N GLN A 141 -4.31 4.79 5.91
CA GLN A 141 -4.00 6.14 6.39
C GLN A 141 -5.22 7.05 6.30
N TYR A 142 -5.97 6.97 5.20
CA TYR A 142 -7.21 7.73 5.03
C TYR A 142 -8.27 7.35 6.06
N GLN A 143 -8.49 6.06 6.29
CA GLN A 143 -9.40 5.60 7.33
C GLN A 143 -9.02 6.10 8.72
N LEU A 144 -7.72 6.10 9.03
CA LEU A 144 -7.23 6.63 10.30
C LEU A 144 -7.42 8.15 10.39
N PHE A 145 -7.13 8.88 9.32
CA PHE A 145 -7.30 10.33 9.28
C PHE A 145 -8.77 10.73 9.48
N GLU A 146 -9.71 10.05 8.82
CA GLU A 146 -11.15 10.28 9.02
C GLU A 146 -11.57 9.95 10.46
N ALA A 147 -11.10 8.83 11.03
CA ALA A 147 -11.39 8.49 12.41
C ALA A 147 -10.86 9.51 13.42
N LEU A 148 -9.71 10.14 13.15
CA LEU A 148 -9.16 11.23 13.97
C LEU A 148 -10.04 12.48 13.92
N LYS A 149 -10.62 12.83 12.76
CA LYS A 149 -11.51 14.00 12.61
C LYS A 149 -12.78 13.87 13.45
N ASP A 150 -13.32 12.66 13.57
CA ASP A 150 -14.58 12.38 14.25
C ASP A 150 -14.41 12.11 15.75
N SER A 151 -13.17 12.05 16.27
CA SER A 151 -12.89 11.63 17.64
C SER A 151 -12.39 12.76 18.51
N ASN A 152 -12.87 12.80 19.77
CA ASN A 152 -12.33 13.69 20.81
C ASN A 152 -11.09 13.08 21.49
N HIS A 153 -11.03 11.75 21.58
CA HIS A 153 -9.94 11.00 22.16
C HIS A 153 -9.65 9.80 21.27
N PHE A 154 -8.43 9.68 20.78
CA PHE A 154 -8.06 8.60 19.88
C PHE A 154 -6.68 8.04 20.23
N SER A 155 -6.55 6.73 20.18
CA SER A 155 -5.28 6.03 20.36
C SER A 155 -5.10 5.02 19.23
N PHE A 156 -3.94 5.04 18.58
CA PHE A 156 -3.63 4.08 17.53
C PHE A 156 -2.19 3.58 17.63
N SER A 157 -1.99 2.38 17.12
CA SER A 157 -0.70 1.73 17.02
C SER A 157 -0.49 1.22 15.60
N GLY A 158 0.72 1.20 15.15
CA GLY A 158 1.08 0.73 13.82
C GLY A 158 2.58 0.56 13.66
N PRO A 159 3.05 -0.18 12.64
CA PRO A 159 4.46 -0.34 12.34
C PRO A 159 5.14 1.00 12.04
N THR A 160 6.47 1.05 12.12
CA THR A 160 7.25 2.28 11.86
C THR A 160 7.04 2.84 10.46
N SER A 161 6.85 1.97 9.47
CA SER A 161 6.60 2.33 8.06
C SER A 161 5.18 2.78 7.74
N PHE A 162 4.26 2.79 8.73
CA PHE A 162 2.86 3.16 8.50
C PHE A 162 2.65 4.64 8.16
N GLY A 163 3.64 5.50 8.45
CA GLY A 163 3.52 6.94 8.25
C GLY A 163 2.75 7.66 9.36
N LYS A 164 2.88 7.21 10.61
CA LYS A 164 2.20 7.83 11.77
C LYS A 164 2.44 9.33 11.88
N SER A 165 3.70 9.76 11.75
CA SER A 165 4.07 11.18 11.81
C SER A 165 3.45 11.98 10.67
N PHE A 166 3.41 11.41 9.47
CA PHE A 166 2.77 12.01 8.30
C PHE A 166 1.27 12.24 8.51
N ILE A 167 0.56 11.25 9.08
CA ILE A 167 -0.88 11.39 9.38
C ILE A 167 -1.10 12.44 10.48
N MET A 168 -0.25 12.47 11.51
CA MET A 168 -0.32 13.46 12.58
C MET A 168 -0.07 14.87 12.07
N ASP A 169 0.92 15.06 11.19
CA ASP A 169 1.21 16.35 10.56
C ASP A 169 0.01 16.83 9.72
N ALA A 170 -0.54 15.97 8.86
CA ALA A 170 -1.74 16.28 8.08
C ALA A 170 -2.95 16.64 8.98
N PHE A 171 -3.09 15.95 10.12
CA PHE A 171 -4.17 16.21 11.07
C PHE A 171 -3.98 17.55 11.81
N ILE A 172 -2.75 17.89 12.20
CA ILE A 172 -2.42 19.20 12.78
C ILE A 172 -2.73 20.34 11.80
N GLN A 173 -2.31 20.19 10.56
CA GLN A 173 -2.60 21.17 9.50
C GLN A 173 -4.11 21.32 9.27
N TYR A 174 -4.85 20.20 9.27
CA TYR A 174 -6.32 20.22 9.19
C TYR A 174 -6.95 21.01 10.35
N ILE A 175 -6.52 20.75 11.60
CA ILE A 175 -7.06 21.47 12.76
C ILE A 175 -6.77 22.96 12.68
N ILE A 176 -5.55 23.36 12.30
CA ILE A 176 -5.16 24.78 12.19
C ILE A 176 -6.04 25.50 11.18
N THR A 177 -6.35 24.86 10.06
CA THR A 177 -7.07 25.50 8.96
C THR A 177 -8.58 25.48 9.14
N GLU A 178 -9.15 24.32 9.50
CA GLU A 178 -10.61 24.15 9.59
C GLU A 178 -11.20 24.68 10.90
N ARG A 179 -10.44 24.64 11.99
CA ARG A 179 -10.88 25.16 13.30
C ARG A 179 -10.41 26.59 13.59
N HIS A 180 -9.91 27.30 12.58
CA HIS A 180 -9.55 28.73 12.66
C HIS A 180 -8.54 29.10 13.77
N GLY A 181 -7.66 28.17 14.15
CA GLY A 181 -6.49 28.49 14.97
C GLY A 181 -6.73 29.05 16.37
N ILE A 182 -7.90 28.80 16.95
CA ILE A 182 -8.26 29.35 18.28
C ILE A 182 -7.63 28.53 19.42
N ASP A 183 -7.31 27.25 19.18
CA ASP A 183 -6.82 26.33 20.17
C ASP A 183 -5.30 26.12 20.08
N ASN A 184 -4.65 25.99 21.24
CA ASN A 184 -3.24 25.61 21.29
C ASN A 184 -3.09 24.12 20.99
N ILE A 185 -2.18 23.77 20.10
CA ILE A 185 -1.81 22.38 19.81
C ILE A 185 -0.52 22.09 20.56
N VAL A 186 -0.54 21.03 21.40
CA VAL A 186 0.64 20.59 22.15
C VAL A 186 1.03 19.18 21.71
N VAL A 187 2.24 19.04 21.18
CA VAL A 187 2.80 17.74 20.77
C VAL A 187 3.82 17.28 21.81
N LEU A 188 3.53 16.16 22.48
CA LEU A 188 4.43 15.55 23.44
C LEU A 188 5.18 14.39 22.81
N VAL A 189 6.51 14.45 22.85
CA VAL A 189 7.39 13.40 22.30
C VAL A 189 8.33 12.86 23.39
N PRO A 190 8.59 11.53 23.39
CA PRO A 190 9.35 10.90 24.49
C PRO A 190 10.85 11.18 24.44
N THR A 191 11.40 11.65 23.32
CA THR A 191 12.84 11.90 23.17
C THR A 191 13.14 13.22 22.43
N ARG A 192 14.27 13.84 22.75
CA ARG A 192 14.75 15.06 22.06
C ARG A 192 14.98 14.86 20.55
N ALA A 193 15.38 13.66 20.14
CA ALA A 193 15.59 13.34 18.72
C ALA A 193 14.30 13.43 17.90
N LEU A 194 13.14 13.16 18.51
CA LEU A 194 11.84 13.26 17.85
C LEU A 194 11.34 14.70 17.73
N ILE A 195 11.83 15.63 18.52
CA ILE A 195 11.47 17.06 18.41
C ILE A 195 11.87 17.58 17.02
N ASN A 196 13.07 17.27 16.58
CA ASN A 196 13.59 17.72 15.27
C ASN A 196 12.90 17.07 14.06
N GLN A 197 12.02 16.09 14.26
CA GLN A 197 11.23 15.47 13.19
C GLN A 197 9.81 16.06 13.09
N VAL A 198 9.37 16.79 14.11
CA VAL A 198 8.01 17.34 14.21
C VAL A 198 8.00 18.88 14.03
N THR A 199 9.17 19.50 14.07
CA THR A 199 9.38 20.92 13.77
C THR A 199 9.80 21.13 12.32
#